data_990b9963410326083026b222ad950e52
#
_entry.id   990b9963410326083026b222ad950e52
#
_cell.length_a   1.000
_cell.length_b   1.000
_cell.length_c   1.000
_cell.angle_alpha   90.00
_cell.angle_beta   90.00
_cell.angle_gamma   90.00
#
_symmetry.space_group_name_H-M   'P 1'
#
loop_
_entity.id
_entity.type
_entity.pdbx_description
1 polymer ?
#
loop_
_entity_poly.entity_id
_entity_poly.type
_entity_poly.pdbx_seq_one_letter_code
_entity_poly.pdbx_strand_id
1 'polypeptide(L)'
;MRDVLLAYEPYIRLAAFGGVFVVMAVWEFIVPRRKQAIGRGWRWPNNLGVVLVNTLLVRILFPTTAVGLALLAEARGFGLFNVIALSAWVGLAASVLILDLAIYLQHVLFHAVPALWRLHRMHHADLEFDVSTGLRFHPIEILLSMLIKFAVVAALGAPALAVLIFEVLLNATSMFNHGNVRIPAGIDRILRWFVVTPDMHRVHHSILARETNSNFGFNLPWWDRLFGTYRAQPAAGHDAMTIGIEQFRDSRELGLDRMVLQPFRGDAGRYPLGYREAEK
;
A
#
# COMPACT_ATOMS: atom_id res chain seq x y z
N MET A 1 25.25 -16.01 2.64
CA MET A 1 23.79 -15.98 2.34
C MET A 1 23.30 -14.53 2.17
N ARG A 2 23.55 -13.61 3.12
CA ARG A 2 23.17 -12.18 3.00
C ARG A 2 23.64 -11.56 1.69
N ASP A 3 24.94 -11.62 1.40
CA ASP A 3 25.56 -10.98 0.23
C ASP A 3 25.00 -11.55 -1.10
N VAL A 4 24.71 -12.86 -1.14
CA VAL A 4 24.05 -13.48 -2.28
C VAL A 4 22.65 -12.92 -2.49
N LEU A 5 21.85 -12.80 -1.42
CA LEU A 5 20.50 -12.22 -1.51
C LEU A 5 20.53 -10.76 -2.00
N LEU A 6 21.47 -9.96 -1.50
CA LEU A 6 21.62 -8.57 -1.92
C LEU A 6 22.14 -8.45 -3.36
N ALA A 7 23.02 -9.33 -3.80
CA ALA A 7 23.50 -9.37 -5.20
C ALA A 7 22.36 -9.69 -6.20
N TYR A 8 21.39 -10.51 -5.79
CA TYR A 8 20.23 -10.89 -6.60
C TYR A 8 18.96 -10.07 -6.28
N GLU A 9 19.06 -8.95 -5.50
CA GLU A 9 17.92 -8.12 -5.09
C GLU A 9 16.94 -7.80 -6.22
N PRO A 10 17.35 -7.31 -7.41
CA PRO A 10 16.40 -6.96 -8.48
C PRO A 10 15.60 -8.17 -8.99
N TYR A 11 16.24 -9.33 -9.09
CA TYR A 11 15.59 -10.56 -9.53
C TYR A 11 14.63 -11.10 -8.47
N ILE A 12 15.01 -11.04 -7.18
CA ILE A 12 14.16 -11.44 -6.05
C ILE A 12 12.90 -10.59 -6.03
N ARG A 13 13.04 -9.28 -6.18
CA ARG A 13 11.89 -8.35 -6.20
C ARG A 13 10.97 -8.59 -7.38
N LEU A 14 11.53 -8.76 -8.58
CA LEU A 14 10.75 -9.04 -9.78
C LEU A 14 10.03 -10.39 -9.69
N ALA A 15 10.71 -11.43 -9.24
CA ALA A 15 10.14 -12.76 -9.07
C ALA A 15 9.04 -12.77 -7.99
N ALA A 16 9.25 -12.09 -6.85
CA ALA A 16 8.25 -11.96 -5.80
C ALA A 16 7.03 -11.18 -6.30
N PHE A 17 7.24 -10.03 -6.96
CA PHE A 17 6.15 -9.23 -7.53
C PHE A 17 5.34 -10.02 -8.55
N GLY A 18 6.00 -10.59 -9.57
CA GLY A 18 5.31 -11.36 -10.62
C GLY A 18 4.65 -12.63 -10.08
N GLY A 19 5.33 -13.35 -9.18
CA GLY A 19 4.80 -14.57 -8.57
C GLY A 19 3.55 -14.29 -7.73
N VAL A 20 3.59 -13.29 -6.84
CA VAL A 20 2.42 -12.92 -6.02
C VAL A 20 1.29 -12.40 -6.89
N PHE A 21 1.58 -11.55 -7.89
CA PHE A 21 0.55 -11.06 -8.82
C PHE A 21 -0.16 -12.21 -9.54
N VAL A 22 0.59 -13.17 -10.07
CA VAL A 22 0.01 -14.33 -10.77
C VAL A 22 -0.81 -15.20 -9.81
N VAL A 23 -0.29 -15.50 -8.62
CA VAL A 23 -1.01 -16.29 -7.61
C VAL A 23 -2.33 -15.61 -7.22
N MET A 24 -2.30 -14.30 -6.95
CA MET A 24 -3.50 -13.54 -6.58
C MET A 24 -4.48 -13.46 -7.74
N ALA A 25 -4.01 -13.21 -8.96
CA ALA A 25 -4.84 -13.19 -10.16
C ALA A 25 -5.56 -14.52 -10.37
N VAL A 26 -4.84 -15.64 -10.30
CA VAL A 26 -5.42 -16.99 -10.42
C VAL A 26 -6.45 -17.25 -9.30
N TRP A 27 -6.12 -16.89 -8.06
CA TRP A 27 -7.04 -17.06 -6.94
C TRP A 27 -8.34 -16.25 -7.14
N GLU A 28 -8.25 -15.00 -7.58
CA GLU A 28 -9.41 -14.17 -7.90
C GLU A 28 -10.28 -14.73 -9.04
N PHE A 29 -9.68 -15.43 -10.01
CA PHE A 29 -10.44 -16.09 -11.07
C PHE A 29 -11.18 -17.30 -10.55
N ILE A 30 -10.58 -18.08 -9.64
CA ILE A 30 -11.16 -19.33 -9.14
C ILE A 30 -12.21 -19.07 -8.06
N VAL A 31 -11.92 -18.21 -7.09
CA VAL A 31 -12.79 -17.97 -5.92
C VAL A 31 -12.93 -16.47 -5.66
N PRO A 32 -13.59 -15.71 -6.56
CA PRO A 32 -13.80 -14.28 -6.37
C PRO A 32 -14.67 -14.00 -5.15
N ARG A 33 -14.34 -12.96 -4.41
CA ARG A 33 -15.16 -12.48 -3.30
C ARG A 33 -16.43 -11.79 -3.79
N ARG A 34 -16.31 -11.02 -4.88
CA ARG A 34 -17.42 -10.27 -5.49
C ARG A 34 -17.34 -10.36 -7.02
N LYS A 35 -18.50 -10.34 -7.68
CA LYS A 35 -18.56 -10.09 -9.13
C LYS A 35 -18.17 -8.64 -9.40
N GLN A 36 -17.33 -8.43 -10.40
CA GLN A 36 -16.95 -7.11 -10.87
C GLN A 36 -17.84 -6.69 -12.04
N ALA A 37 -18.35 -5.46 -12.01
CA ALA A 37 -19.14 -4.87 -13.09
C ALA A 37 -18.25 -4.33 -14.22
N ILE A 38 -17.05 -3.83 -13.85
CA ILE A 38 -16.08 -3.29 -14.80
C ILE A 38 -14.97 -4.32 -15.02
N GLY A 39 -14.83 -4.74 -16.27
CA GLY A 39 -13.93 -5.82 -16.67
C GLY A 39 -12.45 -5.49 -16.42
N ARG A 40 -11.69 -6.53 -16.08
CA ARG A 40 -10.22 -6.47 -15.89
C ARG A 40 -9.51 -5.98 -17.15
N GLY A 41 -9.99 -6.29 -18.35
CA GLY A 41 -9.40 -5.87 -19.61
C GLY A 41 -9.26 -4.36 -19.79
N TRP A 42 -10.12 -3.56 -19.12
CA TRP A 42 -9.99 -2.10 -19.09
C TRP A 42 -9.12 -1.62 -17.90
N ARG A 43 -9.37 -2.15 -16.69
CA ARG A 43 -8.72 -1.67 -15.48
C ARG A 43 -7.26 -2.07 -15.37
N TRP A 44 -6.94 -3.35 -15.59
CA TRP A 44 -5.58 -3.87 -15.39
C TRP A 44 -4.51 -3.20 -16.26
N PRO A 45 -4.71 -3.00 -17.58
CA PRO A 45 -3.71 -2.29 -18.38
C PRO A 45 -3.44 -0.87 -17.88
N ASN A 46 -4.48 -0.15 -17.43
CA ASN A 46 -4.34 1.20 -16.92
C ASN A 46 -3.65 1.21 -15.53
N ASN A 47 -4.02 0.32 -14.61
CA ASN A 47 -3.39 0.19 -13.30
C ASN A 47 -1.91 -0.25 -13.42
N LEU A 48 -1.59 -1.20 -14.30
CA LEU A 48 -0.20 -1.60 -14.58
C LEU A 48 0.57 -0.50 -15.33
N GLY A 49 -0.09 0.28 -16.15
CA GLY A 49 0.48 1.49 -16.76
C GLY A 49 0.98 2.50 -15.74
N VAL A 50 0.22 2.70 -14.64
CA VAL A 50 0.69 3.52 -13.50
C VAL A 50 1.96 2.95 -12.88
N VAL A 51 2.04 1.61 -12.69
CA VAL A 51 3.25 0.96 -12.16
C VAL A 51 4.46 1.22 -13.05
N LEU A 52 4.28 1.14 -14.36
CA LEU A 52 5.35 1.42 -15.32
C LEU A 52 5.83 2.87 -15.20
N VAL A 53 4.89 3.83 -15.20
CA VAL A 53 5.21 5.27 -15.03
C VAL A 53 5.96 5.49 -13.71
N ASN A 54 5.46 4.94 -12.61
CA ASN A 54 6.08 5.05 -11.29
C ASN A 54 7.50 4.47 -11.27
N THR A 55 7.68 3.30 -11.85
CA THR A 55 8.99 2.64 -11.92
C THR A 55 10.00 3.48 -12.70
N LEU A 56 9.60 4.02 -13.84
CA LEU A 56 10.47 4.88 -14.66
C LEU A 56 10.83 6.17 -13.91
N LEU A 57 9.85 6.85 -13.30
CA LEU A 57 10.10 8.09 -12.55
C LEU A 57 11.02 7.86 -11.35
N VAL A 58 10.79 6.80 -10.57
CA VAL A 58 11.68 6.45 -9.44
C VAL A 58 13.10 6.19 -9.93
N ARG A 59 13.28 5.44 -11.00
CA ARG A 59 14.62 5.15 -11.56
C ARG A 59 15.34 6.37 -12.11
N ILE A 60 14.60 7.34 -12.68
CA ILE A 60 15.17 8.57 -13.22
C ILE A 60 15.54 9.55 -12.10
N LEU A 61 14.69 9.67 -11.08
CA LEU A 61 14.82 10.72 -10.08
C LEU A 61 15.66 10.32 -8.86
N PHE A 62 15.75 9.02 -8.56
CA PHE A 62 16.54 8.55 -7.42
C PHE A 62 17.80 7.83 -7.89
N PRO A 63 19.00 8.32 -7.48
CA PRO A 63 20.29 7.74 -7.89
C PRO A 63 20.56 6.38 -7.25
N THR A 64 19.79 6.03 -6.21
CA THR A 64 19.92 4.76 -5.48
C THR A 64 18.55 4.21 -5.06
N THR A 65 18.51 2.93 -4.71
CA THR A 65 17.34 2.30 -4.08
C THR A 65 17.38 2.45 -2.56
N ALA A 66 16.29 2.11 -1.86
CA ALA A 66 16.31 2.10 -0.39
C ALA A 66 17.32 1.07 0.16
N VAL A 67 17.50 -0.06 -0.53
CA VAL A 67 18.56 -1.04 -0.20
C VAL A 67 19.94 -0.45 -0.42
N GLY A 68 20.17 0.28 -1.52
CA GLY A 68 21.44 0.97 -1.78
C GLY A 68 21.76 2.05 -0.74
N LEU A 69 20.73 2.80 -0.29
CA LEU A 69 20.92 3.75 0.83
C LEU A 69 21.27 3.05 2.15
N ALA A 70 20.65 1.90 2.42
CA ALA A 70 20.97 1.10 3.61
C ALA A 70 22.43 0.59 3.57
N LEU A 71 22.89 0.10 2.42
CA LEU A 71 24.29 -0.28 2.22
C LEU A 71 25.25 0.90 2.42
N LEU A 72 24.89 2.08 1.96
CA LEU A 72 25.67 3.30 2.20
C LEU A 72 25.70 3.65 3.69
N ALA A 73 24.57 3.54 4.39
CA ALA A 73 24.49 3.78 5.83
C ALA A 73 25.39 2.82 6.64
N GLU A 74 25.35 1.53 6.30
CA GLU A 74 26.24 0.51 6.88
C GLU A 74 27.72 0.84 6.62
N ALA A 75 28.08 1.14 5.36
CA ALA A 75 29.46 1.42 4.97
C ALA A 75 30.04 2.71 5.61
N ARG A 76 29.19 3.70 5.88
CA ARG A 76 29.57 4.98 6.48
C ARG A 76 29.34 5.04 7.99
N GLY A 77 28.73 4.04 8.59
CA GLY A 77 28.48 3.95 10.03
C GLY A 77 27.46 4.97 10.56
N PHE A 78 26.54 5.47 9.73
CA PHE A 78 25.50 6.40 10.18
C PHE A 78 24.13 5.74 10.38
N GLY A 79 23.27 6.39 11.18
CA GLY A 79 21.97 5.88 11.59
C GLY A 79 22.04 5.13 12.92
N LEU A 80 20.89 5.10 13.61
CA LEU A 80 20.80 4.64 14.99
C LEU A 80 21.38 3.23 15.19
N PHE A 81 21.05 2.27 14.33
CA PHE A 81 21.45 0.87 14.48
C PHE A 81 22.90 0.59 14.08
N ASN A 82 23.56 1.55 13.45
CA ASN A 82 25.01 1.48 13.21
C ASN A 82 25.81 2.10 14.36
N VAL A 83 25.16 2.87 15.25
CA VAL A 83 25.80 3.47 16.44
C VAL A 83 25.60 2.61 17.69
N ILE A 84 24.41 2.01 17.84
CA ILE A 84 24.10 1.12 18.96
C ILE A 84 24.35 -0.34 18.58
N ALA A 85 25.01 -1.08 19.49
CA ALA A 85 25.27 -2.50 19.27
C ALA A 85 23.99 -3.34 19.43
N LEU A 86 23.33 -3.64 18.32
CA LEU A 86 22.19 -4.59 18.28
C LEU A 86 22.64 -5.92 17.69
N SER A 87 22.03 -7.02 18.17
CA SER A 87 22.17 -8.28 17.44
C SER A 87 21.54 -8.17 16.05
N ALA A 88 22.10 -8.87 15.06
CA ALA A 88 21.62 -8.80 13.66
C ALA A 88 20.12 -9.10 13.53
N TRP A 89 19.61 -10.06 14.30
CA TRP A 89 18.19 -10.43 14.28
C TRP A 89 17.29 -9.36 14.90
N VAL A 90 17.74 -8.71 15.97
CA VAL A 90 17.00 -7.60 16.60
C VAL A 90 16.97 -6.41 15.66
N GLY A 91 18.10 -6.04 15.06
CA GLY A 91 18.17 -4.96 14.08
C GLY A 91 17.28 -5.21 12.87
N LEU A 92 17.26 -6.44 12.36
CA LEU A 92 16.38 -6.84 11.25
C LEU A 92 14.91 -6.72 11.63
N ALA A 93 14.48 -7.36 12.73
CA ALA A 93 13.09 -7.36 13.15
C ALA A 93 12.59 -5.94 13.49
N ALA A 94 13.38 -5.17 14.23
CA ALA A 94 13.05 -3.79 14.58
C ALA A 94 12.92 -2.91 13.32
N SER A 95 13.81 -3.06 12.33
CA SER A 95 13.74 -2.32 11.08
C SER A 95 12.45 -2.61 10.31
N VAL A 96 12.08 -3.89 10.17
CA VAL A 96 10.83 -4.28 9.49
C VAL A 96 9.61 -3.70 10.20
N LEU A 97 9.56 -3.79 11.53
CA LEU A 97 8.44 -3.26 12.32
C LEU A 97 8.35 -1.73 12.25
N ILE A 98 9.47 -1.02 12.35
CA ILE A 98 9.48 0.46 12.29
C ILE A 98 9.15 0.95 10.89
N LEU A 99 9.62 0.28 9.84
CA LEU A 99 9.25 0.60 8.46
C LEU A 99 7.75 0.36 8.21
N ASP A 100 7.19 -0.72 8.76
CA ASP A 100 5.75 -0.98 8.67
C ASP A 100 4.91 0.08 9.40
N LEU A 101 5.34 0.48 10.61
CA LEU A 101 4.74 1.60 11.34
C LEU A 101 4.84 2.91 10.54
N ALA A 102 5.98 3.17 9.90
CA ALA A 102 6.16 4.37 9.09
C ALA A 102 5.19 4.41 7.89
N ILE A 103 4.95 3.28 7.23
CA ILE A 103 3.94 3.17 6.16
C ILE A 103 2.52 3.37 6.71
N TYR A 104 2.20 2.80 7.86
CA TYR A 104 0.91 3.06 8.53
C TYR A 104 0.70 4.55 8.81
N LEU A 105 1.68 5.20 9.42
CA LEU A 105 1.61 6.63 9.75
C LEU A 105 1.55 7.50 8.48
N GLN A 106 2.31 7.15 7.46
CA GLN A 106 2.23 7.77 6.14
C GLN A 106 0.83 7.65 5.56
N HIS A 107 0.20 6.47 5.61
CA HIS A 107 -1.14 6.24 5.10
C HIS A 107 -2.19 7.09 5.84
N VAL A 108 -2.13 7.12 7.17
CA VAL A 108 -2.96 8.05 7.98
C VAL A 108 -2.72 9.50 7.55
N LEU A 109 -1.48 9.91 7.35
CA LEU A 109 -1.13 11.27 6.92
C LEU A 109 -1.73 11.61 5.55
N PHE A 110 -1.73 10.67 4.60
CA PHE A 110 -2.31 10.84 3.28
C PHE A 110 -3.84 10.97 3.34
N HIS A 111 -4.49 10.38 4.33
CA HIS A 111 -5.91 10.61 4.61
C HIS A 111 -6.19 11.87 5.43
N ALA A 112 -5.24 12.34 6.24
CA ALA A 112 -5.45 13.47 7.13
C ALA A 112 -5.29 14.83 6.42
N VAL A 113 -4.31 14.95 5.54
CA VAL A 113 -3.96 16.21 4.88
C VAL A 113 -4.65 16.30 3.52
N PRO A 114 -5.55 17.29 3.30
CA PRO A 114 -6.35 17.39 2.07
C PRO A 114 -5.52 17.36 0.77
N ALA A 115 -4.35 17.98 0.75
CA ALA A 115 -3.45 17.98 -0.42
C ALA A 115 -2.89 16.58 -0.70
N LEU A 116 -2.52 15.83 0.34
CA LEU A 116 -2.03 14.46 0.22
C LEU A 116 -3.15 13.48 -0.10
N TRP A 117 -4.33 13.66 0.49
CA TRP A 117 -5.52 12.90 0.13
C TRP A 117 -5.85 13.03 -1.36
N ARG A 118 -5.73 14.20 -1.95
CA ARG A 118 -5.94 14.39 -3.39
C ARG A 118 -5.05 13.49 -4.25
N LEU A 119 -3.82 13.20 -3.82
CA LEU A 119 -2.93 12.24 -4.48
C LEU A 119 -3.43 10.81 -4.25
N HIS A 120 -3.70 10.47 -3.00
CA HIS A 120 -4.08 9.13 -2.56
C HIS A 120 -5.49 8.72 -3.02
N ARG A 121 -6.41 9.69 -3.18
CA ARG A 121 -7.75 9.40 -3.69
C ARG A 121 -7.78 8.75 -5.08
N MET A 122 -6.73 8.90 -5.89
CA MET A 122 -6.59 8.16 -7.15
C MET A 122 -6.61 6.65 -6.89
N HIS A 123 -5.96 6.21 -5.82
CA HIS A 123 -5.99 4.82 -5.36
C HIS A 123 -7.42 4.41 -4.94
N HIS A 124 -8.09 5.24 -4.15
CA HIS A 124 -9.48 5.01 -3.70
C HIS A 124 -10.54 5.20 -4.79
N ALA A 125 -10.25 5.88 -5.88
CA ALA A 125 -11.20 6.09 -6.97
C ALA A 125 -11.38 4.88 -7.90
N ASP A 126 -10.77 3.73 -7.59
CA ASP A 126 -11.10 2.50 -8.30
C ASP A 126 -12.56 2.11 -7.99
N LEU A 127 -13.31 1.78 -9.03
CA LEU A 127 -14.72 1.41 -8.90
C LEU A 127 -14.92 -0.07 -8.55
N GLU A 128 -13.84 -0.82 -8.62
CA GLU A 128 -13.75 -2.22 -8.24
C GLU A 128 -12.60 -2.41 -7.24
N PHE A 129 -12.40 -3.66 -6.81
CA PHE A 129 -11.37 -3.99 -5.85
C PHE A 129 -10.75 -5.35 -6.20
N ASP A 130 -9.48 -5.36 -6.63
CA ASP A 130 -8.72 -6.56 -6.96
C ASP A 130 -7.22 -6.32 -6.85
N VAL A 131 -6.42 -7.35 -7.12
CA VAL A 131 -4.95 -7.31 -7.03
C VAL A 131 -4.34 -6.09 -7.74
N SER A 132 -4.91 -5.63 -8.84
CA SER A 132 -4.40 -4.46 -9.57
C SER A 132 -4.67 -3.13 -8.86
N THR A 133 -5.71 -3.07 -8.01
CA THR A 133 -6.00 -1.90 -7.17
C THR A 133 -4.86 -1.62 -6.20
N GLY A 134 -4.24 -2.68 -5.63
CA GLY A 134 -3.07 -2.58 -4.75
C GLY A 134 -1.80 -2.00 -5.39
N LEU A 135 -1.82 -1.78 -6.69
CA LEU A 135 -0.70 -1.22 -7.46
C LEU A 135 -0.96 0.21 -7.96
N ARG A 136 -2.16 0.72 -7.72
CA ARG A 136 -2.67 1.97 -8.28
C ARG A 136 -2.38 3.17 -7.38
N PHE A 137 -1.12 3.64 -7.33
CA PHE A 137 -0.70 4.82 -6.56
C PHE A 137 -0.23 5.94 -7.49
N HIS A 138 -0.59 7.19 -7.17
CA HIS A 138 -0.22 8.34 -7.97
C HIS A 138 1.31 8.53 -8.01
N PRO A 139 1.92 8.93 -9.16
CA PRO A 139 3.37 9.10 -9.26
C PRO A 139 3.96 10.04 -8.20
N ILE A 140 3.34 11.18 -7.92
CA ILE A 140 3.81 12.10 -6.87
C ILE A 140 3.73 11.44 -5.47
N GLU A 141 2.69 10.65 -5.20
CA GLU A 141 2.58 9.89 -3.95
C GLU A 141 3.73 8.90 -3.79
N ILE A 142 4.07 8.16 -4.84
CA ILE A 142 5.20 7.22 -4.83
C ILE A 142 6.52 7.95 -4.58
N LEU A 143 6.76 9.11 -5.17
CA LEU A 143 7.96 9.91 -4.92
C LEU A 143 8.04 10.38 -3.46
N LEU A 144 6.92 10.87 -2.90
CA LEU A 144 6.86 11.26 -1.49
C LEU A 144 7.07 10.05 -0.56
N SER A 145 6.46 8.92 -0.88
CA SER A 145 6.63 7.66 -0.14
C SER A 145 8.10 7.19 -0.16
N MET A 146 8.78 7.30 -1.29
CA MET A 146 10.21 7.00 -1.38
C MET A 146 11.06 7.92 -0.51
N LEU A 147 10.77 9.23 -0.49
CA LEU A 147 11.49 10.17 0.38
C LEU A 147 11.28 9.86 1.86
N ILE A 148 10.04 9.56 2.29
CA ILE A 148 9.75 9.15 3.67
C ILE A 148 10.51 7.88 4.02
N LYS A 149 10.47 6.87 3.15
CA LYS A 149 11.19 5.60 3.35
C LYS A 149 12.70 5.85 3.45
N PHE A 150 13.28 6.66 2.59
CA PHE A 150 14.71 7.02 2.64
C PHE A 150 15.05 7.70 3.95
N ALA A 151 14.24 8.64 4.43
CA ALA A 151 14.46 9.31 5.71
C ALA A 151 14.47 8.31 6.87
N VAL A 152 13.51 7.37 6.90
CA VAL A 152 13.42 6.34 7.94
C VAL A 152 14.62 5.38 7.86
N VAL A 153 14.98 4.89 6.67
CA VAL A 153 16.11 3.98 6.45
C VAL A 153 17.42 4.65 6.89
N ALA A 154 17.63 5.91 6.53
CA ALA A 154 18.82 6.68 6.91
C ALA A 154 18.87 6.96 8.41
N ALA A 155 17.75 7.38 9.01
CA ALA A 155 17.69 7.67 10.45
C ALA A 155 17.93 6.41 11.30
N LEU A 156 17.40 5.29 10.89
CA LEU A 156 17.61 4.01 11.56
C LEU A 156 19.02 3.44 11.31
N GLY A 157 19.61 3.69 10.14
CA GLY A 157 20.72 2.87 9.68
C GLY A 157 20.29 1.41 9.50
N ALA A 158 19.11 1.22 8.90
CA ALA A 158 18.46 -0.09 8.81
C ALA A 158 19.33 -1.07 8.00
N PRO A 159 19.49 -2.35 8.45
CA PRO A 159 20.22 -3.35 7.69
C PRO A 159 19.64 -3.52 6.28
N ALA A 160 20.51 -3.55 5.26
CA ALA A 160 20.09 -3.65 3.85
C ALA A 160 19.18 -4.86 3.58
N LEU A 161 19.45 -5.99 4.24
CA LEU A 161 18.59 -7.18 4.16
C LEU A 161 17.20 -6.93 4.75
N ALA A 162 17.08 -6.18 5.84
CA ALA A 162 15.80 -5.83 6.44
C ALA A 162 14.97 -4.96 5.49
N VAL A 163 15.61 -4.00 4.81
CA VAL A 163 14.96 -3.15 3.80
C VAL A 163 14.46 -3.97 2.62
N LEU A 164 15.28 -4.90 2.10
CA LEU A 164 14.86 -5.82 1.02
C LEU A 164 13.66 -6.66 1.43
N ILE A 165 13.71 -7.30 2.60
CA ILE A 165 12.61 -8.11 3.13
C ILE A 165 11.34 -7.26 3.26
N PHE A 166 11.46 -6.07 3.85
CA PHE A 166 10.33 -5.17 4.03
C PHE A 166 9.70 -4.76 2.70
N GLU A 167 10.46 -4.41 1.68
CA GLU A 167 9.93 -4.01 0.37
C GLU A 167 9.27 -5.17 -0.38
N VAL A 168 9.79 -6.38 -0.24
CA VAL A 168 9.15 -7.59 -0.77
C VAL A 168 7.82 -7.84 -0.06
N LEU A 169 7.81 -7.78 1.28
CA LEU A 169 6.59 -7.95 2.08
C LEU A 169 5.55 -6.87 1.74
N LEU A 170 5.94 -5.59 1.69
CA LEU A 170 5.04 -4.48 1.40
C LEU A 170 4.33 -4.65 0.05
N ASN A 171 5.06 -5.03 -0.99
CA ASN A 171 4.48 -5.27 -2.31
C ASN A 171 3.58 -6.52 -2.33
N ALA A 172 4.02 -7.60 -1.70
CA ALA A 172 3.26 -8.85 -1.63
C ALA A 172 1.95 -8.68 -0.86
N THR A 173 2.01 -8.03 0.30
CA THR A 173 0.81 -7.78 1.13
C THR A 173 -0.11 -6.75 0.51
N SER A 174 0.40 -5.73 -0.19
CA SER A 174 -0.44 -4.79 -0.95
C SER A 174 -1.27 -5.53 -2.02
N MET A 175 -0.66 -6.43 -2.76
CA MET A 175 -1.38 -7.26 -3.73
C MET A 175 -2.35 -8.24 -3.06
N PHE A 176 -1.98 -8.81 -1.91
CA PHE A 176 -2.83 -9.72 -1.16
C PHE A 176 -4.03 -9.01 -0.54
N ASN A 177 -3.80 -7.93 0.22
CA ASN A 177 -4.86 -7.25 0.95
C ASN A 177 -5.88 -6.53 0.03
N HIS A 178 -5.51 -6.22 -1.23
CA HIS A 178 -6.42 -5.74 -2.26
C HIS A 178 -7.07 -6.86 -3.08
N GLY A 179 -6.75 -8.11 -2.82
CA GLY A 179 -7.29 -9.24 -3.57
C GLY A 179 -8.81 -9.36 -3.51
N ASN A 180 -9.44 -9.60 -4.65
CA ASN A 180 -10.86 -9.94 -4.72
C ASN A 180 -11.09 -11.43 -4.46
N VAL A 181 -10.59 -11.93 -3.34
CA VAL A 181 -10.64 -13.35 -2.99
C VAL A 181 -11.54 -13.60 -1.79
N ARG A 182 -12.19 -14.75 -1.77
CA ARG A 182 -13.01 -15.22 -0.65
C ARG A 182 -12.18 -16.10 0.28
N ILE A 183 -11.90 -15.60 1.47
CA ILE A 183 -11.28 -16.37 2.55
C ILE A 183 -12.41 -16.84 3.49
N PRO A 184 -12.44 -18.13 3.89
CA PRO A 184 -13.41 -18.59 4.88
C PRO A 184 -13.34 -17.78 6.18
N ALA A 185 -14.49 -17.37 6.73
CA ALA A 185 -14.58 -16.42 7.84
C ALA A 185 -13.79 -16.85 9.10
N GLY A 186 -13.71 -18.15 9.36
CA GLY A 186 -12.89 -18.68 10.48
C GLY A 186 -11.39 -18.46 10.27
N ILE A 187 -10.91 -18.67 9.05
CA ILE A 187 -9.50 -18.43 8.67
C ILE A 187 -9.20 -16.93 8.66
N ASP A 188 -10.06 -16.11 8.03
CA ASP A 188 -9.90 -14.67 7.99
C ASP A 188 -9.81 -14.06 9.40
N ARG A 189 -10.64 -14.52 10.35
CA ARG A 189 -10.61 -14.09 11.75
C ARG A 189 -9.25 -14.31 12.42
N ILE A 190 -8.58 -15.45 12.11
CA ILE A 190 -7.25 -15.76 12.65
C ILE A 190 -6.19 -14.92 11.92
N LEU A 191 -6.23 -14.85 10.59
CA LEU A 191 -5.26 -14.12 9.79
C LEU A 191 -5.19 -12.64 10.16
N ARG A 192 -6.33 -12.01 10.50
CA ARG A 192 -6.40 -10.60 10.93
C ARG A 192 -5.66 -10.27 12.23
N TRP A 193 -5.04 -11.22 12.88
CA TRP A 193 -4.10 -10.97 13.97
C TRP A 193 -2.65 -10.81 13.48
N PHE A 194 -2.33 -11.29 12.28
CA PHE A 194 -0.96 -11.39 11.77
C PHE A 194 -0.75 -10.58 10.48
N VAL A 195 -1.79 -10.47 9.66
CA VAL A 195 -1.70 -9.80 8.35
C VAL A 195 -3.01 -9.07 8.04
N VAL A 196 -2.92 -7.95 7.33
CA VAL A 196 -4.09 -7.24 6.81
C VAL A 196 -4.72 -8.07 5.69
N THR A 197 -5.94 -8.55 5.92
CA THR A 197 -6.63 -9.42 4.97
C THR A 197 -7.45 -8.63 3.94
N PRO A 198 -7.81 -9.24 2.80
CA PRO A 198 -8.64 -8.59 1.78
C PRO A 198 -9.97 -8.05 2.33
N ASP A 199 -10.67 -8.82 3.15
CA ASP A 199 -11.94 -8.35 3.73
C ASP A 199 -11.72 -7.22 4.77
N MET A 200 -10.59 -7.19 5.49
CA MET A 200 -10.24 -6.08 6.36
C MET A 200 -9.95 -4.81 5.54
N HIS A 201 -9.10 -4.89 4.52
CA HIS A 201 -8.70 -3.71 3.74
C HIS A 201 -9.80 -3.22 2.80
N ARG A 202 -10.70 -4.09 2.35
CA ARG A 202 -11.85 -3.70 1.53
C ARG A 202 -12.78 -2.71 2.26
N VAL A 203 -12.88 -2.77 3.59
CA VAL A 203 -13.62 -1.78 4.38
C VAL A 203 -13.07 -0.37 4.15
N HIS A 204 -11.74 -0.25 4.12
CA HIS A 204 -11.02 0.98 3.84
C HIS A 204 -11.31 1.56 2.43
N HIS A 205 -11.66 0.73 1.45
CA HIS A 205 -12.07 1.14 0.10
C HIS A 205 -13.58 1.38 -0.07
N SER A 206 -14.32 1.50 1.04
CA SER A 206 -15.75 1.85 1.00
C SER A 206 -15.98 3.30 0.56
N ILE A 207 -17.12 3.54 -0.09
CA ILE A 207 -17.58 4.91 -0.40
C ILE A 207 -17.92 5.75 0.84
N LEU A 208 -18.11 5.11 1.99
CA LEU A 208 -18.44 5.79 3.24
C LEU A 208 -17.17 6.34 3.91
N ALA A 209 -17.05 7.66 4.03
CA ALA A 209 -15.86 8.31 4.58
C ALA A 209 -15.42 7.75 5.95
N ARG A 210 -16.37 7.39 6.84
CA ARG A 210 -16.07 6.77 8.14
C ARG A 210 -15.45 5.37 8.03
N GLU A 211 -15.64 4.68 6.90
CA GLU A 211 -15.05 3.36 6.60
C GLU A 211 -13.73 3.53 5.86
N THR A 212 -13.68 4.46 4.89
CA THR A 212 -12.46 4.85 4.21
C THR A 212 -11.38 5.31 5.20
N ASN A 213 -11.78 5.98 6.28
CA ASN A 213 -10.88 6.44 7.34
C ASN A 213 -10.71 5.40 8.46
N SER A 214 -10.55 4.13 8.10
CA SER A 214 -10.25 3.00 9.00
C SER A 214 -9.34 1.98 8.31
N ASN A 215 -8.74 1.05 9.06
CA ASN A 215 -7.91 -0.03 8.52
C ASN A 215 -6.77 0.46 7.59
N PHE A 216 -5.94 1.37 8.11
CA PHE A 216 -4.80 1.94 7.40
C PHE A 216 -3.58 1.02 7.30
N GLY A 217 -3.56 -0.08 8.05
CA GLY A 217 -2.48 -1.06 8.01
C GLY A 217 -2.23 -1.63 6.62
N PHE A 218 -0.95 -1.88 6.28
CA PHE A 218 -0.55 -2.53 5.03
C PHE A 218 -0.14 -3.98 5.26
N ASN A 219 0.89 -4.21 6.09
CA ASN A 219 1.32 -5.57 6.43
C ASN A 219 0.65 -6.06 7.70
N LEU A 220 0.86 -5.34 8.80
CA LEU A 220 0.40 -5.72 10.13
C LEU A 220 -0.88 -4.97 10.53
N PRO A 221 -1.92 -5.67 11.02
CA PRO A 221 -3.14 -5.06 11.52
C PRO A 221 -3.00 -4.51 12.95
N TRP A 222 -1.80 -4.60 13.53
CA TRP A 222 -1.52 -4.22 14.92
C TRP A 222 -1.65 -2.72 15.14
N TRP A 223 -1.23 -1.92 14.16
CA TRP A 223 -1.29 -0.46 14.24
C TRP A 223 -2.72 0.03 14.28
N ASP A 224 -3.62 -0.54 13.45
CA ASP A 224 -5.04 -0.21 13.49
C ASP A 224 -5.67 -0.52 14.84
N ARG A 225 -5.27 -1.61 15.48
CA ARG A 225 -5.75 -1.98 16.81
C ARG A 225 -5.17 -1.07 17.89
N LEU A 226 -3.88 -0.75 17.79
CA LEU A 226 -3.17 0.10 18.76
C LEU A 226 -3.69 1.53 18.73
N PHE A 227 -3.92 2.08 17.54
CA PHE A 227 -4.37 3.47 17.35
C PHE A 227 -5.88 3.62 17.20
N GLY A 228 -6.66 2.54 17.36
CA GLY A 228 -8.12 2.58 17.37
C GLY A 228 -8.78 2.81 16.00
N THR A 229 -8.06 2.55 14.92
CA THR A 229 -8.57 2.69 13.54
C THR A 229 -9.12 1.39 12.96
N TYR A 230 -9.08 0.28 13.72
CA TYR A 230 -9.58 -1.02 13.28
C TYR A 230 -11.10 -1.06 13.16
N ARG A 231 -11.59 -1.47 12.00
CA ARG A 231 -13.00 -1.73 11.70
C ARG A 231 -13.15 -3.13 11.12
N ALA A 232 -13.90 -3.98 11.82
CA ALA A 232 -14.01 -5.40 11.46
C ALA A 232 -14.83 -5.66 10.19
N GLN A 233 -15.91 -4.88 9.97
CA GLN A 233 -16.89 -5.10 8.90
C GLN A 233 -17.40 -3.77 8.34
N PRO A 234 -17.75 -3.70 7.05
CA PRO A 234 -18.44 -2.56 6.48
C PRO A 234 -19.92 -2.57 6.90
N ALA A 235 -20.53 -1.40 7.03
CA ALA A 235 -21.92 -1.26 7.47
C ALA A 235 -22.93 -1.99 6.55
N ALA A 236 -22.67 -2.01 5.24
CA ALA A 236 -23.52 -2.67 4.26
C ALA A 236 -23.15 -4.15 4.02
N GLY A 237 -22.15 -4.69 4.74
CA GLY A 237 -21.57 -6.00 4.43
C GLY A 237 -20.73 -5.98 3.14
N HIS A 238 -19.82 -6.96 3.00
CA HIS A 238 -18.84 -7.00 1.91
C HIS A 238 -19.47 -7.17 0.51
N ASP A 239 -20.64 -7.78 0.43
CA ASP A 239 -21.28 -8.04 -0.86
C ASP A 239 -22.07 -6.83 -1.38
N ALA A 240 -22.70 -6.05 -0.49
CA ALA A 240 -23.56 -4.91 -0.84
C ALA A 240 -22.84 -3.55 -0.75
N MET A 241 -21.65 -3.48 -0.11
CA MET A 241 -20.89 -2.22 -0.01
C MET A 241 -20.53 -1.67 -1.38
N THR A 242 -20.54 -0.35 -1.50
CA THR A 242 -20.04 0.34 -2.69
C THR A 242 -18.54 0.63 -2.52
N ILE A 243 -17.75 0.22 -3.51
CA ILE A 243 -16.31 0.48 -3.58
C ILE A 243 -16.05 1.83 -4.27
N GLY A 244 -14.99 2.48 -3.86
CA GLY A 244 -14.54 3.75 -4.44
C GLY A 244 -14.93 4.97 -3.60
N ILE A 245 -14.88 6.12 -4.23
CA ILE A 245 -15.26 7.41 -3.63
C ILE A 245 -16.44 8.02 -4.39
N GLU A 246 -17.07 9.07 -3.84
CA GLU A 246 -18.21 9.73 -4.48
C GLU A 246 -17.86 10.42 -5.78
N GLN A 247 -16.62 10.87 -5.89
CA GLN A 247 -16.06 11.48 -7.10
C GLN A 247 -15.58 10.40 -8.09
N PHE A 248 -15.46 10.76 -9.37
CA PHE A 248 -14.86 9.91 -10.41
C PHE A 248 -15.58 8.56 -10.62
N ARG A 249 -16.92 8.57 -10.56
CA ARG A 249 -17.77 7.36 -10.69
C ARG A 249 -17.96 6.86 -12.12
N ASP A 250 -17.55 7.61 -13.15
CA ASP A 250 -17.59 7.18 -14.55
C ASP A 250 -16.44 6.19 -14.82
N SER A 251 -16.70 5.08 -15.51
CA SER A 251 -15.67 4.09 -15.86
C SER A 251 -14.53 4.64 -16.71
N ARG A 252 -14.75 5.74 -17.44
CA ARG A 252 -13.70 6.47 -18.18
C ARG A 252 -12.65 7.08 -17.26
N GLU A 253 -12.98 7.34 -15.99
CA GLU A 253 -12.03 7.86 -15.00
C GLU A 253 -10.99 6.83 -14.57
N LEU A 254 -11.14 5.57 -14.97
CA LEU A 254 -10.17 4.49 -14.75
C LEU A 254 -9.08 4.45 -15.85
N GLY A 255 -9.15 5.33 -16.86
CA GLY A 255 -8.09 5.49 -17.86
C GLY A 255 -6.84 6.15 -17.27
N LEU A 256 -5.64 5.71 -17.69
CA LEU A 256 -4.35 6.16 -17.16
C LEU A 256 -4.20 7.70 -17.20
N ASP A 257 -4.57 8.31 -18.31
CA ASP A 257 -4.54 9.76 -18.52
C ASP A 257 -5.41 10.51 -17.51
N ARG A 258 -6.61 10.00 -17.24
CA ARG A 258 -7.54 10.57 -16.28
C ARG A 258 -7.12 10.34 -14.84
N MET A 259 -6.63 9.14 -14.53
CA MET A 259 -6.12 8.80 -13.20
C MET A 259 -5.03 9.76 -12.74
N VAL A 260 -4.04 10.03 -13.60
CA VAL A 260 -2.94 10.95 -13.29
C VAL A 260 -3.43 12.39 -13.10
N LEU A 261 -4.55 12.76 -13.70
CA LEU A 261 -5.15 14.10 -13.55
C LEU A 261 -6.10 14.22 -12.35
N GLN A 262 -6.59 13.12 -11.77
CA GLN A 262 -7.54 13.16 -10.64
C GLN A 262 -7.11 14.03 -9.47
N PRO A 263 -5.84 14.04 -9.00
CA PRO A 263 -5.41 14.90 -7.91
C PRO A 263 -5.61 16.40 -8.15
N PHE A 264 -5.62 16.83 -9.40
CA PHE A 264 -5.67 18.25 -9.80
C PHE A 264 -7.08 18.72 -10.15
N ARG A 265 -8.08 17.82 -10.11
CA ARG A 265 -9.47 18.09 -10.48
C ARG A 265 -10.37 18.15 -9.25
N GLY A 266 -11.27 19.16 -9.18
CA GLY A 266 -12.20 19.32 -8.07
C GLY A 266 -11.53 19.58 -6.70
N ASP A 267 -12.29 19.51 -5.65
CA ASP A 267 -11.84 19.62 -4.25
C ASP A 267 -11.43 18.26 -3.64
N ALA A 268 -11.05 18.26 -2.37
CA ALA A 268 -10.69 17.04 -1.65
C ALA A 268 -11.90 16.19 -1.26
N GLY A 269 -13.12 16.71 -1.38
CA GLY A 269 -14.32 16.05 -0.88
C GLY A 269 -14.35 15.98 0.66
N ARG A 270 -15.23 15.14 1.18
CA ARG A 270 -15.43 14.97 2.63
C ARG A 270 -14.61 13.85 3.27
N TYR A 271 -13.66 13.27 2.54
CA TYR A 271 -12.87 12.14 2.99
C TYR A 271 -11.70 12.48 3.93
N PRO A 272 -11.01 13.65 3.82
CA PRO A 272 -9.90 13.94 4.72
C PRO A 272 -10.29 13.80 6.19
N LEU A 273 -9.42 13.20 7.00
CA LEU A 273 -9.62 13.09 8.45
C LEU A 273 -9.82 14.50 9.05
N GLY A 274 -10.82 14.65 9.91
CA GLY A 274 -11.13 15.94 10.50
C GLY A 274 -11.99 16.87 9.63
N TYR A 275 -12.42 16.43 8.44
CA TYR A 275 -13.48 17.13 7.74
C TYR A 275 -14.74 17.15 8.64
N ARG A 276 -15.08 18.34 9.14
CA ARG A 276 -16.35 18.58 9.81
C ARG A 276 -17.34 19.03 8.75
N GLU A 277 -18.45 18.31 8.57
CA GLU A 277 -19.58 18.88 7.85
C GLU A 277 -19.91 20.18 8.59
N ALA A 278 -19.86 21.31 7.86
CA ALA A 278 -20.43 22.54 8.38
C ALA A 278 -21.90 22.22 8.65
N GLU A 279 -22.29 22.24 9.93
CA GLU A 279 -23.69 22.13 10.33
C GLU A 279 -24.46 23.19 9.56
N LYS A 280 -25.31 22.73 8.61
CA LYS A 280 -26.29 23.58 7.93
C LYS A 280 -27.56 23.61 8.74
#